data_7cc9f2b6f843da3af55c15d1f3b683e9
#
_entry.id   7cc9f2b6f843da3af55c15d1f3b683e9
#
_cell.length_a   1.000
_cell.length_b   1.000
_cell.length_c   1.000
_cell.angle_alpha   90.00
_cell.angle_beta   90.00
_cell.angle_gamma   90.00
#
_symmetry.space_group_name_H-M   'P 1'
#
loop_
_entity.id
_entity.type
_entity.pdbx_description
1 polymer ?
#
loop_
_entity_poly.entity_id
_entity_poly.type
_entity_poly.pdbx_seq_one_letter_code
_entity_poly.pdbx_strand_id
1 'polypeptide(L)'
;MNTENNENQKEKKTSQQMHKVKTIIIDTGKIRQTKAFARQDGAILGAVWIVSFVCTMLAVDPQYQMLGFISNILIIATPFVVAKRLKAFRDYARDGHISFRHAFYYCIQTFFNATLLLTLVQYLWFRFMDTGLFMNQLQTNYQIVAQAYQL
;
A
#
# COMPACT_ATOMS: atom_id res chain seq x y z
N MET A 1 -9.70 -57.52 -19.29
CA MET A 1 -9.15 -56.38 -20.02
C MET A 1 -9.88 -55.04 -19.81
N ASN A 2 -11.16 -55.01 -19.48
CA ASN A 2 -11.92 -53.75 -19.22
C ASN A 2 -11.82 -53.21 -17.76
N THR A 3 -11.59 -54.07 -16.77
CA THR A 3 -11.48 -53.66 -15.36
C THR A 3 -10.17 -52.97 -15.04
N GLU A 4 -9.07 -53.42 -15.60
CA GLU A 4 -7.71 -52.87 -15.39
C GLU A 4 -7.59 -51.44 -16.03
N ASN A 5 -8.26 -51.20 -17.13
CA ASN A 5 -8.27 -49.87 -17.78
C ASN A 5 -9.10 -48.86 -16.99
N ASN A 6 -10.14 -49.32 -16.29
CA ASN A 6 -10.97 -48.45 -15.41
C ASN A 6 -10.27 -48.08 -14.12
N GLU A 7 -9.49 -48.97 -13.53
CA GLU A 7 -8.69 -48.71 -12.31
C GLU A 7 -7.56 -47.71 -12.62
N ASN A 8 -6.83 -47.91 -13.70
CA ASN A 8 -5.79 -46.99 -14.16
C ASN A 8 -6.31 -45.58 -14.47
N GLN A 9 -7.52 -45.46 -14.99
CA GLN A 9 -8.16 -44.15 -15.22
C GLN A 9 -8.61 -43.49 -13.92
N LYS A 10 -9.09 -44.24 -12.93
CA LYS A 10 -9.45 -43.73 -11.61
C LYS A 10 -8.23 -43.22 -10.84
N GLU A 11 -7.13 -43.98 -10.84
CA GLU A 11 -5.88 -43.56 -10.21
C GLU A 11 -5.31 -42.27 -10.83
N LYS A 12 -5.31 -42.16 -12.15
CA LYS A 12 -4.86 -40.94 -12.85
C LYS A 12 -5.72 -39.73 -12.48
N LYS A 13 -7.04 -39.88 -12.41
CA LYS A 13 -7.96 -38.80 -12.01
C LYS A 13 -7.75 -38.38 -10.57
N THR A 14 -7.57 -39.35 -9.67
CA THR A 14 -7.31 -39.07 -8.24
C THR A 14 -5.96 -38.38 -8.03
N SER A 15 -4.92 -38.81 -8.72
CA SER A 15 -3.62 -38.17 -8.70
C SER A 15 -3.66 -36.73 -9.23
N GLN A 16 -4.36 -36.47 -10.33
CA GLN A 16 -4.57 -35.14 -10.87
C GLN A 16 -5.37 -34.23 -9.91
N GLN A 17 -6.39 -34.75 -9.26
CA GLN A 17 -7.15 -34.02 -8.26
C GLN A 17 -6.30 -33.68 -7.03
N MET A 18 -5.53 -34.62 -6.52
CA MET A 18 -4.60 -34.36 -5.40
C MET A 18 -3.56 -33.31 -5.77
N HIS A 19 -3.01 -33.34 -6.98
CA HIS A 19 -2.05 -32.33 -7.42
C HIS A 19 -2.68 -30.95 -7.52
N LYS A 20 -3.92 -30.83 -8.04
CA LYS A 20 -4.68 -29.59 -8.08
C LYS A 20 -4.98 -29.04 -6.68
N VAL A 21 -5.42 -29.87 -5.75
CA VAL A 21 -5.70 -29.48 -4.37
C VAL A 21 -4.43 -29.01 -3.67
N LYS A 22 -3.33 -29.72 -3.83
CA LYS A 22 -2.03 -29.35 -3.27
C LYS A 22 -1.55 -27.98 -3.82
N THR A 23 -1.71 -27.73 -5.12
CA THR A 23 -1.36 -26.46 -5.74
C THR A 23 -2.22 -25.30 -5.19
N ILE A 24 -3.53 -25.52 -5.03
CA ILE A 24 -4.45 -24.51 -4.47
C ILE A 24 -4.08 -24.19 -3.01
N ILE A 25 -3.77 -25.18 -2.20
CA ILE A 25 -3.37 -24.99 -0.79
C ILE A 25 -2.07 -24.18 -0.70
N ILE A 26 -1.07 -24.48 -1.53
CA ILE A 26 0.20 -23.76 -1.59
C ILE A 26 -0.01 -22.32 -2.02
N ASP A 27 -0.83 -22.06 -3.03
CA ASP A 27 -1.15 -20.70 -3.49
C ASP A 27 -1.91 -19.89 -2.43
N THR A 28 -2.86 -20.51 -1.73
CA THR A 28 -3.59 -19.85 -0.64
C THR A 28 -2.66 -19.49 0.52
N GLY A 29 -1.73 -20.37 0.88
CA GLY A 29 -0.72 -20.09 1.89
C GLY A 29 0.19 -18.93 1.51
N LYS A 30 0.64 -18.88 0.27
CA LYS A 30 1.46 -17.80 -0.29
C LYS A 30 0.73 -16.45 -0.29
N ILE A 31 -0.54 -16.43 -0.67
CA ILE A 31 -1.37 -15.21 -0.65
C ILE A 31 -1.57 -14.72 0.77
N ARG A 32 -1.84 -15.60 1.71
CA ARG A 32 -2.01 -15.26 3.13
C ARG A 32 -0.76 -14.65 3.74
N GLN A 33 0.41 -15.21 3.43
CA GLN A 33 1.70 -14.67 3.84
C GLN A 33 1.94 -13.29 3.22
N THR A 34 1.69 -13.12 1.92
CA THR A 34 1.81 -11.83 1.23
C THR A 34 0.94 -10.76 1.88
N LYS A 35 -0.31 -11.08 2.24
CA LYS A 35 -1.20 -10.15 2.93
C LYS A 35 -0.69 -9.74 4.32
N ALA A 36 -0.11 -10.67 5.08
CA ALA A 36 0.42 -10.38 6.40
C ALA A 36 1.60 -9.39 6.34
N PHE A 37 2.57 -9.63 5.44
CA PHE A 37 3.68 -8.70 5.21
C PHE A 37 3.22 -7.36 4.65
N ALA A 38 2.31 -7.36 3.67
CA ALA A 38 1.78 -6.13 3.09
C ALA A 38 1.01 -5.26 4.11
N ARG A 39 0.35 -5.87 5.11
CA ARG A 39 -0.30 -5.12 6.20
C ARG A 39 0.73 -4.43 7.10
N GLN A 40 1.78 -5.13 7.48
CA GLN A 40 2.85 -4.58 8.32
C GLN A 40 3.59 -3.45 7.58
N ASP A 41 3.97 -3.69 6.34
CA ASP A 41 4.70 -2.71 5.53
C ASP A 41 3.80 -1.55 5.12
N GLY A 42 2.51 -1.79 4.91
CA GLY A 42 1.50 -0.75 4.70
C GLY A 42 1.29 0.14 5.92
N ALA A 43 1.37 -0.41 7.14
CA ALA A 43 1.33 0.38 8.36
C ALA A 43 2.55 1.30 8.49
N ILE A 44 3.74 0.81 8.14
CA ILE A 44 4.97 1.61 8.15
C ILE A 44 4.89 2.73 7.10
N LEU A 45 4.45 2.41 5.89
CA LEU A 45 4.27 3.40 4.83
C LEU A 45 3.19 4.43 5.21
N GLY A 46 2.09 3.97 5.79
CA GLY A 46 1.02 4.83 6.30
C GLY A 46 1.50 5.77 7.40
N ALA A 47 2.36 5.30 8.32
CA ALA A 47 2.97 6.15 9.34
C ALA A 47 3.83 7.26 8.72
N VAL A 48 4.65 6.95 7.71
CA VAL A 48 5.44 7.96 6.96
C VAL A 48 4.52 9.00 6.32
N TRP A 49 3.42 8.57 5.71
CA TRP A 49 2.46 9.48 5.09
C TRP A 49 1.69 10.32 6.11
N ILE A 50 1.37 9.76 7.27
CA ILE A 50 0.73 10.51 8.37
C ILE A 50 1.66 11.61 8.86
N VAL A 51 2.95 11.31 9.09
CA VAL A 51 3.94 12.32 9.47
C VAL A 51 4.05 13.40 8.40
N SER A 52 4.12 13.02 7.12
CA SER A 52 4.14 13.97 6.01
C SER A 52 2.90 14.87 6.00
N PHE A 53 1.72 14.29 6.20
CA PHE A 53 0.46 15.03 6.27
C PHE A 53 0.45 16.03 7.43
N VAL A 54 0.84 15.61 8.62
CA VAL A 54 0.92 16.49 9.80
C VAL A 54 1.90 17.65 9.54
N CYS A 55 3.08 17.36 8.97
CA CYS A 55 4.05 18.40 8.58
C CYS A 55 3.45 19.38 7.57
N THR A 56 2.67 18.90 6.60
CA THR A 56 1.98 19.75 5.63
C THR A 56 0.95 20.66 6.30
N MET A 57 0.15 20.12 7.23
CA MET A 57 -0.86 20.90 7.95
C MET A 57 -0.24 21.96 8.86
N LEU A 58 0.87 21.65 9.52
CA LEU A 58 1.60 22.62 10.35
C LEU A 58 2.29 23.70 9.51
N ALA A 59 2.72 23.36 8.28
CA ALA A 59 3.37 24.30 7.36
C ALA A 59 2.43 25.37 6.81
N VAL A 60 1.12 25.27 7.06
CA VAL A 60 0.13 26.34 6.75
C VAL A 60 0.42 27.59 7.58
N ASP A 61 0.95 27.43 8.79
CA ASP A 61 1.41 28.55 9.60
C ASP A 61 2.77 29.04 9.06
N PRO A 62 2.94 30.35 8.76
CA PRO A 62 4.20 30.92 8.28
C PRO A 62 5.41 30.63 9.19
N GLN A 63 5.20 30.47 10.49
CA GLN A 63 6.24 30.12 11.45
C GLN A 63 6.87 28.75 11.17
N TYR A 64 6.09 27.81 10.63
CA TYR A 64 6.49 26.42 10.40
C TYR A 64 6.65 26.04 8.92
N GLN A 65 6.78 27.02 8.02
CA GLN A 65 6.87 26.81 6.58
C GLN A 65 7.95 25.79 6.14
N MET A 66 9.05 25.70 6.92
CA MET A 66 10.11 24.70 6.68
C MET A 66 9.62 23.24 6.76
N LEU A 67 8.56 22.96 7.52
CA LEU A 67 7.98 21.62 7.60
C LEU A 67 7.36 21.18 6.26
N GLY A 68 6.95 22.11 5.42
CA GLY A 68 6.46 21.82 4.06
C GLY A 68 7.54 21.20 3.18
N PHE A 69 8.78 21.62 3.28
CA PHE A 69 9.90 21.00 2.57
C PHE A 69 10.15 19.58 3.07
N ILE A 70 10.11 19.35 4.38
CA ILE A 70 10.25 18.03 4.98
C ILE A 70 9.14 17.09 4.48
N SER A 71 7.90 17.56 4.45
CA SER A 71 6.77 16.82 3.92
C SER A 71 7.00 16.38 2.47
N ASN A 72 7.43 17.29 1.59
CA ASN A 72 7.72 16.96 0.20
C ASN A 72 8.83 15.91 0.05
N ILE A 73 9.89 16.01 0.85
CA ILE A 73 10.98 15.01 0.85
C ILE A 73 10.44 13.63 1.26
N LEU A 74 9.58 13.55 2.28
CA LEU A 74 8.96 12.30 2.72
C LEU A 74 8.08 11.66 1.64
N ILE A 75 7.31 12.47 0.89
CA ILE A 75 6.50 11.98 -0.24
C ILE A 75 7.40 11.44 -1.35
N ILE A 76 8.46 12.16 -1.73
CA ILE A 76 9.42 11.72 -2.74
C ILE A 76 10.17 10.46 -2.30
N ALA A 77 10.39 10.26 -1.00
CA ALA A 77 11.01 9.06 -0.45
C ALA A 77 10.11 7.81 -0.51
N THR A 78 8.79 7.97 -0.75
CA THR A 78 7.82 6.85 -0.80
C THR A 78 8.26 5.69 -1.70
N PRO A 79 8.64 5.87 -2.98
CA PRO A 79 9.05 4.77 -3.84
C PRO A 79 10.29 4.02 -3.32
N PHE A 80 11.21 4.73 -2.67
CA PHE A 80 12.41 4.10 -2.06
C PHE A 80 12.03 3.24 -0.86
N VAL A 81 11.11 3.70 -0.02
CA VAL A 81 10.58 2.93 1.12
C VAL A 81 9.90 1.67 0.61
N VAL A 82 9.03 1.77 -0.39
CA VAL A 82 8.31 0.62 -0.98
C VAL A 82 9.28 -0.35 -1.63
N ALA A 83 10.27 0.12 -2.41
CA ALA A 83 11.28 -0.73 -3.04
C ALA A 83 12.12 -1.50 -2.00
N LYS A 84 12.52 -0.83 -0.92
CA LYS A 84 13.25 -1.45 0.19
C LYS A 84 12.42 -2.53 0.89
N ARG A 85 11.12 -2.27 1.13
CA ARG A 85 10.19 -3.22 1.73
C ARG A 85 9.90 -4.40 0.81
N LEU A 86 9.70 -4.16 -0.48
CA LEU A 86 9.53 -5.21 -1.48
C LEU A 86 10.77 -6.11 -1.57
N LYS A 87 11.98 -5.53 -1.51
CA LYS A 87 13.22 -6.31 -1.46
C LYS A 87 13.28 -7.19 -0.21
N ALA A 88 12.97 -6.64 0.96
CA ALA A 88 12.90 -7.40 2.20
C ALA A 88 11.87 -8.54 2.12
N PHE A 89 10.68 -8.27 1.59
CA PHE A 89 9.65 -9.30 1.37
C PHE A 89 10.14 -10.41 0.43
N ARG A 90 10.82 -10.05 -0.68
CA ARG A 90 11.41 -11.02 -1.59
C ARG A 90 12.42 -11.93 -0.89
N ASP A 91 13.32 -11.32 -0.11
CA ASP A 91 14.45 -12.04 0.48
C ASP A 91 14.00 -12.93 1.66
N TYR A 92 13.09 -12.44 2.52
CA TYR A 92 12.65 -13.18 3.71
C TYR A 92 11.47 -14.13 3.48
N ALA A 93 10.56 -13.79 2.57
CA ALA A 93 9.32 -14.55 2.40
C ALA A 93 9.30 -15.41 1.13
N ARG A 94 10.26 -15.23 0.23
CA ARG A 94 10.25 -15.84 -1.11
C ARG A 94 11.61 -16.39 -1.55
N ASP A 95 12.53 -16.62 -0.63
CA ASP A 95 13.86 -17.20 -0.91
C ASP A 95 14.59 -16.51 -2.08
N GLY A 96 14.48 -15.19 -2.15
CA GLY A 96 15.12 -14.36 -3.19
C GLY A 96 14.39 -14.32 -4.55
N HIS A 97 13.33 -15.11 -4.75
CA HIS A 97 12.59 -15.17 -6.02
C HIS A 97 11.15 -14.71 -5.87
N ILE A 98 10.75 -13.70 -6.63
CA ILE A 98 9.37 -13.22 -6.68
C ILE A 98 8.93 -13.02 -8.13
N SER A 99 7.74 -13.50 -8.49
CA SER A 99 7.18 -13.21 -9.80
C SER A 99 6.58 -11.79 -9.83
N PHE A 100 6.56 -11.16 -11.00
CA PHE A 100 6.01 -9.81 -11.18
C PHE A 100 4.58 -9.68 -10.65
N ARG A 101 3.72 -10.66 -10.88
CA ARG A 101 2.33 -10.67 -10.38
C ARG A 101 2.26 -10.61 -8.86
N HIS A 102 3.11 -11.35 -8.16
CA HIS A 102 3.15 -11.34 -6.69
C HIS A 102 3.73 -10.03 -6.14
N ALA A 103 4.76 -9.47 -6.78
CA ALA A 103 5.31 -8.17 -6.43
C ALA A 103 4.25 -7.06 -6.59
N PHE A 104 3.54 -7.06 -7.73
CA PHE A 104 2.47 -6.11 -8.01
C PHE A 104 1.32 -6.21 -7.00
N TYR A 105 0.85 -7.43 -6.70
CA TYR A 105 -0.17 -7.66 -5.70
C TYR A 105 0.25 -7.19 -4.30
N TYR A 106 1.49 -7.46 -3.91
CA TYR A 106 2.06 -6.99 -2.65
C TYR A 106 2.06 -5.46 -2.59
N CYS A 107 2.52 -4.77 -3.63
CA CYS A 107 2.55 -3.31 -3.68
C CYS A 107 1.14 -2.71 -3.56
N ILE A 108 0.17 -3.21 -4.35
CA ILE A 108 -1.23 -2.75 -4.26
C ILE A 108 -1.76 -2.90 -2.84
N GLN A 109 -1.54 -4.06 -2.22
CA GLN A 109 -2.03 -4.33 -0.88
C GLN A 109 -1.36 -3.43 0.18
N THR A 110 -0.06 -3.15 0.01
CA THR A 110 0.71 -2.24 0.87
C THR A 110 0.18 -0.81 0.77
N PHE A 111 0.00 -0.30 -0.45
CA PHE A 111 -0.55 1.03 -0.68
C PHE A 111 -1.99 1.15 -0.18
N PHE A 112 -2.81 0.14 -0.41
CA PHE A 112 -4.19 0.13 0.08
C PHE A 112 -4.27 0.25 1.61
N ASN A 113 -3.46 -0.53 2.34
CA ASN A 113 -3.42 -0.44 3.80
C ASN A 113 -2.87 0.92 4.28
N ALA A 114 -1.84 1.46 3.62
CA ALA A 114 -1.30 2.78 3.94
C ALA A 114 -2.34 3.89 3.73
N THR A 115 -3.08 3.84 2.61
CA THR A 115 -4.13 4.81 2.28
C THR A 115 -5.28 4.76 3.28
N LEU A 116 -5.71 3.56 3.71
CA LEU A 116 -6.75 3.42 4.74
C LEU A 116 -6.36 4.12 6.04
N LEU A 117 -5.11 3.92 6.51
CA LEU A 117 -4.60 4.58 7.72
C LEU A 117 -4.55 6.09 7.54
N LEU A 118 -4.03 6.56 6.42
CA LEU A 118 -3.95 7.99 6.12
C LEU A 118 -5.34 8.63 6.09
N THR A 119 -6.30 8.02 5.38
CA THR A 119 -7.67 8.52 5.26
C THR A 119 -8.35 8.63 6.63
N LEU A 120 -8.13 7.67 7.51
CA LEU A 120 -8.68 7.70 8.87
C LEU A 120 -8.11 8.88 9.66
N VAL A 121 -6.80 9.10 9.60
CA VAL A 121 -6.15 10.24 10.27
C VAL A 121 -6.60 11.57 9.68
N GLN A 122 -6.70 11.68 8.35
CA GLN A 122 -7.22 12.87 7.67
C GLN A 122 -8.66 13.18 8.11
N TYR A 123 -9.52 12.16 8.15
CA TYR A 123 -10.90 12.33 8.63
C TYR A 123 -10.94 12.87 10.06
N LEU A 124 -10.14 12.29 10.98
CA LEU A 124 -10.06 12.74 12.36
C LEU A 124 -9.52 14.18 12.44
N TRP A 125 -8.50 14.50 11.66
CA TRP A 125 -7.93 15.84 11.61
C TRP A 125 -8.97 16.88 11.21
N PHE A 126 -9.62 16.72 10.07
CA PHE A 126 -10.62 17.66 9.57
C PHE A 126 -11.88 17.71 10.43
N ARG A 127 -12.21 16.62 11.14
CA ARG A 127 -13.39 16.59 12.02
C ARG A 127 -13.17 17.27 13.37
N PHE A 128 -11.96 17.20 13.91
CA PHE A 128 -11.69 17.61 15.30
C PHE A 128 -10.65 18.74 15.43
N MET A 129 -9.72 18.88 14.52
CA MET A 129 -8.58 19.80 14.63
C MET A 129 -8.62 20.97 13.65
N ASP A 130 -9.34 20.85 12.53
CA ASP A 130 -9.41 21.92 11.55
C ASP A 130 -10.32 23.05 12.06
N THR A 131 -9.69 24.17 12.37
CA THR A 131 -10.36 25.44 12.77
C THR A 131 -10.68 26.32 11.55
N GLY A 132 -10.71 25.78 10.35
CA GLY A 132 -10.94 26.52 9.11
C GLY A 132 -9.66 27.13 8.49
N LEU A 133 -8.49 26.94 9.09
CA LEU A 133 -7.21 27.46 8.59
C LEU A 133 -6.90 26.91 7.19
N PHE A 134 -7.15 25.64 6.96
CA PHE A 134 -6.93 25.01 5.66
C PHE A 134 -7.82 25.61 4.57
N MET A 135 -9.10 25.83 4.86
CA MET A 135 -10.04 26.44 3.91
C MET A 135 -9.68 27.90 3.62
N ASN A 136 -9.26 28.65 4.61
CA ASN A 136 -8.79 30.02 4.43
C ASN A 136 -7.54 30.08 3.53
N GLN A 137 -6.59 29.18 3.75
CA GLN A 137 -5.38 29.07 2.92
C GLN A 137 -5.72 28.70 1.47
N LEU A 138 -6.64 27.75 1.28
CA LEU A 138 -7.12 27.34 -0.04
C LEU A 138 -7.77 28.51 -0.78
N GLN A 139 -8.59 29.29 -0.08
CA GLN A 139 -9.27 30.46 -0.64
C GLN A 139 -8.28 31.58 -1.00
N THR A 140 -7.27 31.81 -0.17
CA THR A 140 -6.20 32.77 -0.46
C THR A 140 -5.39 32.35 -1.69
N ASN A 141 -5.00 31.07 -1.78
CA ASN A 141 -4.30 30.55 -2.95
C ASN A 141 -5.15 30.64 -4.23
N TYR A 142 -6.44 30.35 -4.12
CA TYR A 142 -7.37 30.52 -5.25
C TYR A 142 -7.42 31.96 -5.74
N GLN A 143 -7.51 32.95 -4.83
CA GLN A 143 -7.52 34.36 -5.19
C GLN A 143 -6.21 34.80 -5.87
N ILE A 144 -5.07 34.33 -5.39
CA ILE A 144 -3.76 34.62 -6.01
C ILE A 144 -3.72 34.09 -7.45
N VAL A 145 -4.18 32.86 -7.64
CA VAL A 145 -4.22 32.22 -8.97
C VAL A 145 -5.22 32.96 -9.89
N ALA A 146 -6.40 33.28 -9.38
CA ALA A 146 -7.41 34.03 -10.14
C ALA A 146 -6.89 35.42 -10.59
N GLN A 147 -6.18 36.14 -9.72
CA GLN A 147 -5.54 37.40 -10.06
C GLN A 147 -4.42 37.21 -11.09
N ALA A 148 -3.62 36.18 -10.99
CA ALA A 148 -2.53 35.89 -11.93
C ALA A 148 -3.04 35.57 -13.34
N TYR A 149 -4.22 34.98 -13.46
CA TYR A 149 -4.85 34.64 -14.72
C TYR A 149 -5.92 35.65 -15.16
N GLN A 150 -6.13 36.72 -14.39
CA GLN A 150 -7.16 37.78 -14.67
C GLN A 150 -8.57 37.18 -14.86
N LEU A 151 -8.92 36.18 -14.05
CA LEU A 151 -10.23 35.56 -14.02
C LEU A 151 -11.18 36.28 -13.06
#